data_d96b09e1e06c9732ac6a80cd9f08fa6c
#
_entry.id   d96b09e1e06c9732ac6a80cd9f08fa6c
#
_cell.length_a   1.000
_cell.length_b   1.000
_cell.length_c   1.000
_cell.angle_alpha   90.00
_cell.angle_beta   90.00
_cell.angle_gamma   90.00
#
_symmetry.space_group_name_H-M   'P 1'
#
loop_
_entity.id
_entity.type
_entity.pdbx_description
1 polymer ?
#
loop_
_entity_poly.entity_id
_entity_poly.type
_entity_poly.pdbx_seq_one_letter_code
_entity_poly.pdbx_strand_id
1 'polypeptide(L)'
;MKTTQLSAIKREKAGKGASRAKRREGFVPAVIYGDKKEPIIIALEEKVIVAEMNKKGLWTRQFNIVVDGQDNRVLCQDIQKHPVSSRPMHVDFLRISKDAELTLDIPVRFENETTCPGIKLGGVLNVVHRTLEAKCKADNIPEAFVIDLAKVEMGTSITAFSIQMPEGVRLATTEDFTVATIVATGGSAE
;
A
#
# COMPACT_ATOMS: atom_id res chain seq x y z
N MET A 1 13.71 -2.55 -9.16
CA MET A 1 12.69 -1.77 -8.42
C MET A 1 12.89 -0.28 -8.66
N LYS A 2 11.82 0.48 -8.83
CA LYS A 2 11.93 1.95 -8.98
C LYS A 2 11.91 2.56 -7.59
N THR A 3 13.06 3.01 -7.09
CA THR A 3 13.14 3.80 -5.87
C THR A 3 12.86 5.26 -6.22
N THR A 4 11.90 5.87 -5.56
CA THR A 4 11.59 7.30 -5.76
C THR A 4 12.37 8.12 -4.75
N GLN A 5 13.12 9.11 -5.21
CA GLN A 5 13.85 10.01 -4.34
C GLN A 5 12.98 11.18 -3.91
N LEU A 6 12.96 11.47 -2.61
CA LEU A 6 12.22 12.58 -2.01
C LEU A 6 13.19 13.44 -1.20
N SER A 7 13.07 14.76 -1.33
CA SER A 7 13.82 15.71 -0.50
C SER A 7 12.96 16.12 0.69
N ALA A 8 13.52 16.08 1.88
CA ALA A 8 12.84 16.44 3.11
C ALA A 8 13.66 17.44 3.93
N ILE A 9 12.96 18.29 4.65
CA ILE A 9 13.54 19.25 5.58
C ILE A 9 13.46 18.66 6.99
N LYS A 10 14.58 18.61 7.70
CA LYS A 10 14.60 18.21 9.10
C LYS A 10 13.90 19.24 9.96
N ARG A 11 13.14 18.78 10.95
CA ARG A 11 12.45 19.64 11.91
C ARG A 11 13.08 19.47 13.30
N GLU A 12 13.29 20.58 13.98
CA GLU A 12 13.83 20.57 15.35
C GLU A 12 12.73 20.43 16.41
N LYS A 13 11.52 20.94 16.10
CA LYS A 13 10.41 21.00 17.07
C LYS A 13 9.25 20.13 16.63
N ALA A 14 8.85 19.20 17.50
CA ALA A 14 7.59 18.48 17.43
C ALA A 14 6.47 19.29 18.11
N GLY A 15 5.22 18.90 17.85
CA GLY A 15 4.04 19.42 18.54
C GLY A 15 2.99 20.03 17.63
N LYS A 16 1.80 20.22 18.21
CA LYS A 16 0.55 20.63 17.49
C LYS A 16 0.69 21.98 16.77
N GLY A 17 1.31 22.96 17.42
CA GLY A 17 1.49 24.31 16.85
C GLY A 17 2.46 24.30 15.68
N ALA A 18 3.65 23.70 15.84
CA ALA A 18 4.66 23.59 14.80
C ALA A 18 4.17 22.81 13.57
N SER A 19 3.42 21.72 13.79
CA SER A 19 2.84 20.93 12.69
C SER A 19 1.76 21.70 11.93
N ARG A 20 0.95 22.53 12.61
CA ARG A 20 -0.04 23.39 11.96
C ARG A 20 0.61 24.52 11.15
N ALA A 21 1.69 25.11 11.67
CA ALA A 21 2.44 26.13 10.94
C ALA A 21 3.01 25.54 9.64
N LYS A 22 3.69 24.40 9.70
CA LYS A 22 4.26 23.74 8.51
C LYS A 22 3.21 23.37 7.47
N ARG A 23 2.01 22.92 7.87
CA ARG A 23 0.93 22.65 6.93
C ARG A 23 0.39 23.91 6.23
N ARG A 24 0.40 25.08 6.89
CA ARG A 24 0.04 26.36 6.25
C ARG A 24 1.09 26.79 5.22
N GLU A 25 2.35 26.43 5.44
CA GLU A 25 3.47 26.67 4.52
C GLU A 25 3.47 25.69 3.32
N GLY A 26 2.52 24.75 3.25
CA GLY A 26 2.45 23.75 2.17
C GLY A 26 3.33 22.51 2.40
N PHE A 27 3.74 22.27 3.64
CA PHE A 27 4.52 21.08 4.00
C PHE A 27 3.69 20.10 4.83
N VAL A 28 3.92 18.81 4.63
CA VAL A 28 3.33 17.72 5.42
C VAL A 28 4.37 17.25 6.45
N PRO A 29 4.04 17.31 7.75
CA PRO A 29 4.88 16.70 8.77
C PRO A 29 4.97 15.18 8.57
N ALA A 30 6.17 14.63 8.76
CA ALA A 30 6.39 13.20 8.68
C ALA A 30 7.45 12.75 9.69
N VAL A 31 7.48 11.46 9.95
CA VAL A 31 8.45 10.81 10.85
C VAL A 31 9.09 9.63 10.15
N ILE A 32 10.41 9.51 10.25
CA ILE A 32 11.16 8.33 9.82
C ILE A 32 11.60 7.59 11.07
N TYR A 33 11.17 6.35 11.26
CA TYR A 33 11.54 5.50 12.40
C TYR A 33 11.92 4.08 11.96
N GLY A 34 12.42 3.28 12.87
CA GLY A 34 12.86 1.90 12.63
C GLY A 34 14.37 1.75 12.53
N ASP A 35 14.82 0.50 12.25
CA ASP A 35 16.25 0.12 12.15
C ASP A 35 17.05 0.41 13.45
N LYS A 36 16.38 0.35 14.62
CA LYS A 36 16.98 0.62 15.94
C LYS A 36 17.68 1.98 16.05
N LYS A 37 17.41 2.92 15.14
CA LYS A 37 17.92 4.28 15.12
C LYS A 37 16.89 5.26 15.67
N GLU A 38 17.35 6.39 16.17
CA GLU A 38 16.46 7.45 16.64
C GLU A 38 15.50 7.91 15.53
N PRO A 39 14.22 8.20 15.89
CA PRO A 39 13.26 8.77 14.95
C PRO A 39 13.71 10.15 14.47
N ILE A 40 13.59 10.38 13.16
CA ILE A 40 13.88 11.70 12.56
C ILE A 40 12.55 12.35 12.20
N ILE A 41 12.32 13.55 12.74
CA ILE A 41 11.15 14.36 12.43
C ILE A 41 11.46 15.22 11.21
N ILE A 42 10.65 15.08 10.17
CA ILE A 42 10.86 15.75 8.88
C ILE A 42 9.60 16.50 8.41
N ALA A 43 9.75 17.29 7.39
CA ALA A 43 8.64 17.88 6.63
C ALA A 43 8.91 17.67 5.13
N LEU A 44 7.88 17.22 4.41
CA LEU A 44 7.90 17.00 2.98
C LEU A 44 6.96 17.97 2.30
N GLU A 45 7.26 18.37 1.08
CA GLU A 45 6.36 19.22 0.30
C GLU A 45 5.04 18.49 0.01
N GLU A 46 3.90 19.13 0.30
CA GLU A 46 2.56 18.53 0.15
C GLU A 46 2.30 18.07 -1.28
N LYS A 47 2.68 18.89 -2.28
CA LYS A 47 2.49 18.55 -3.70
C LYS A 47 3.16 17.25 -4.08
N VAL A 48 4.36 17.01 -3.57
CA VAL A 48 5.14 15.79 -3.83
C VAL A 48 4.43 14.57 -3.22
N ILE A 49 3.99 14.68 -1.98
CA ILE A 49 3.26 13.59 -1.30
C ILE A 49 1.94 13.28 -2.00
N VAL A 50 1.16 14.30 -2.36
CA VAL A 50 -0.10 14.11 -3.11
C VAL A 50 0.15 13.44 -4.46
N ALA A 51 1.20 13.81 -5.18
CA ALA A 51 1.57 13.17 -6.43
C ALA A 51 1.93 11.68 -6.24
N GLU A 52 2.65 11.34 -5.17
CA GLU A 52 2.98 9.94 -4.86
C GLU A 52 1.76 9.14 -4.39
N MET A 53 0.85 9.75 -3.63
CA MET A 53 -0.40 9.12 -3.19
C MET A 53 -1.31 8.72 -4.35
N ASN A 54 -1.28 9.48 -5.45
CA ASN A 54 -2.09 9.20 -6.65
C ASN A 54 -1.48 8.10 -7.53
N LYS A 55 -0.24 7.71 -7.29
CA LYS A 55 0.40 6.60 -8.00
C LYS A 55 0.05 5.27 -7.34
N LYS A 56 -0.15 4.23 -8.14
CA LYS A 56 -0.39 2.87 -7.65
C LYS A 56 0.83 2.34 -6.89
N GLY A 57 0.60 1.50 -5.88
CA GLY A 57 1.66 0.82 -5.14
C GLY A 57 2.42 1.72 -4.15
N LEU A 58 1.76 2.70 -3.56
CA LEU A 58 2.36 3.60 -2.56
C LEU A 58 2.93 2.82 -1.35
N TRP A 59 2.18 1.85 -0.85
CA TRP A 59 2.52 1.06 0.34
C TRP A 59 3.62 0.00 0.11
N THR A 60 3.80 -0.37 -1.15
CA THR A 60 4.79 -1.38 -1.56
C THR A 60 6.03 -0.77 -2.20
N ARG A 61 5.99 0.54 -2.50
CA ARG A 61 7.09 1.27 -3.14
C ARG A 61 8.07 1.77 -2.10
N GLN A 62 9.36 1.57 -2.42
CA GLN A 62 10.44 2.10 -1.61
C GLN A 62 10.75 3.54 -1.98
N PHE A 63 11.00 4.35 -0.96
CA PHE A 63 11.44 5.74 -1.10
C PHE A 63 12.85 5.91 -0.56
N ASN A 64 13.61 6.78 -1.19
CA ASN A 64 14.87 7.28 -0.65
C ASN A 64 14.66 8.73 -0.22
N ILE A 65 14.58 8.97 1.09
CA ILE A 65 14.37 10.31 1.62
C ILE A 65 15.72 10.90 2.00
N VAL A 66 16.07 12.00 1.33
CA VAL A 66 17.28 12.77 1.61
C VAL A 66 16.98 13.80 2.70
N VAL A 67 17.66 13.65 3.85
CA VAL A 67 17.56 14.56 4.99
C VAL A 67 18.97 15.03 5.35
N ASP A 68 19.22 16.32 5.32
CA ASP A 68 20.55 16.91 5.61
C ASP A 68 21.70 16.23 4.85
N GLY A 69 21.46 15.82 3.59
CA GLY A 69 22.45 15.13 2.75
C GLY A 69 22.61 13.64 3.06
N GLN A 70 21.83 13.08 3.99
CA GLN A 70 21.84 11.65 4.29
C GLN A 70 20.66 10.94 3.63
N ASP A 71 20.95 9.85 2.95
CA ASP A 71 19.96 9.00 2.31
C ASP A 71 19.33 8.04 3.32
N ASN A 72 18.01 8.02 3.36
CA ASN A 72 17.25 7.10 4.20
C ASN A 72 16.31 6.27 3.29
N ARG A 73 16.57 4.96 3.20
CA ARG A 73 15.69 4.02 2.49
C ARG A 73 14.51 3.67 3.40
N VAL A 74 13.30 3.96 2.93
CA VAL A 74 12.10 3.86 3.74
C VAL A 74 10.91 3.32 2.93
N LEU A 75 9.92 2.78 3.65
CA LEU A 75 8.57 2.50 3.15
C LEU A 75 7.57 3.43 3.80
N CYS A 76 6.51 3.77 3.07
CA CYS A 76 5.36 4.46 3.63
C CYS A 76 4.54 3.45 4.46
N GLN A 77 4.39 3.71 5.77
CA GLN A 77 3.66 2.84 6.68
C GLN A 77 2.24 3.33 6.94
N ASP A 78 2.05 4.64 7.06
CA ASP A 78 0.73 5.24 7.24
C ASP A 78 0.67 6.65 6.67
N ILE A 79 -0.52 7.05 6.24
CA ILE A 79 -0.82 8.43 5.82
C ILE A 79 -2.13 8.87 6.45
N GLN A 80 -2.04 9.76 7.41
CA GLN A 80 -3.21 10.40 7.98
C GLN A 80 -3.74 11.46 7.01
N LYS A 81 -5.03 11.36 6.68
CA LYS A 81 -5.71 12.30 5.78
C LYS A 81 -6.73 13.13 6.56
N HIS A 82 -6.93 14.35 6.10
CA HIS A 82 -8.01 15.18 6.63
C HIS A 82 -9.37 14.62 6.17
N PRO A 83 -10.34 14.41 7.09
CA PRO A 83 -11.59 13.69 6.79
C PRO A 83 -12.45 14.35 5.69
N VAL A 84 -12.39 15.67 5.57
CA VAL A 84 -13.20 16.43 4.60
C VAL A 84 -12.43 16.72 3.31
N SER A 85 -11.19 17.22 3.42
CA SER A 85 -10.42 17.67 2.25
C SER A 85 -9.51 16.59 1.65
N SER A 86 -9.40 15.42 2.30
CA SER A 86 -8.51 14.30 1.92
C SER A 86 -7.03 14.69 1.78
N ARG A 87 -6.65 15.90 2.20
CA ARG A 87 -5.24 16.35 2.19
C ARG A 87 -4.41 15.57 3.20
N PRO A 88 -3.17 15.21 2.89
CA PRO A 88 -2.28 14.53 3.82
C PRO A 88 -1.97 15.44 5.02
N MET A 89 -2.14 14.91 6.22
CA MET A 89 -1.87 15.60 7.48
C MET A 89 -0.60 15.15 8.16
N HIS A 90 -0.27 13.87 8.02
CA HIS A 90 0.93 13.23 8.56
C HIS A 90 1.31 12.03 7.71
N VAL A 91 2.60 11.74 7.61
CA VAL A 91 3.11 10.55 6.93
C VAL A 91 4.12 9.86 7.82
N ASP A 92 3.95 8.55 7.97
CA ASP A 92 4.82 7.69 8.74
C ASP A 92 5.68 6.84 7.79
N PHE A 93 7.00 6.92 7.96
CA PHE A 93 7.96 6.17 7.18
C PHE A 93 8.73 5.19 8.05
N LEU A 94 8.75 3.94 7.63
CA LEU A 94 9.54 2.89 8.25
C LEU A 94 10.88 2.75 7.51
N ARG A 95 12.01 2.87 8.24
CA ARG A 95 13.33 2.56 7.67
C ARG A 95 13.46 1.08 7.37
N ILE A 96 14.10 0.79 6.26
CA ILE A 96 14.28 -0.58 5.80
C ILE A 96 15.76 -0.89 5.69
N SER A 97 16.18 -1.93 6.41
CA SER A 97 17.48 -2.58 6.18
C SER A 97 17.35 -3.55 5.01
N LYS A 98 18.44 -3.82 4.29
CA LYS A 98 18.44 -4.69 3.11
C LYS A 98 17.87 -6.09 3.37
N ASP A 99 18.16 -6.65 4.54
CA ASP A 99 17.75 -8.01 4.92
C ASP A 99 16.52 -8.05 5.85
N ALA A 100 15.83 -6.93 6.03
CA ALA A 100 14.67 -6.88 6.90
C ALA A 100 13.50 -7.69 6.32
N GLU A 101 12.92 -8.59 7.10
CA GLU A 101 11.61 -9.16 6.83
C GLU A 101 10.55 -8.15 7.28
N LEU A 102 9.66 -7.83 6.36
CA LEU A 102 8.60 -6.84 6.56
C LEU A 102 7.26 -7.51 6.37
N THR A 103 6.31 -7.15 7.21
CA THR A 103 4.91 -7.51 7.03
C THR A 103 4.20 -6.30 6.45
N LEU A 104 3.63 -6.45 5.27
CA LEU A 104 3.01 -5.37 4.49
C LEU A 104 1.66 -5.80 3.93
N ASP A 105 0.76 -4.83 3.82
CA ASP A 105 -0.50 -4.98 3.12
C ASP A 105 -0.30 -4.76 1.61
N ILE A 106 -0.29 -5.85 0.87
CA ILE A 106 -0.09 -5.83 -0.58
C ILE A 106 -1.44 -5.84 -1.28
N PRO A 107 -1.71 -4.88 -2.17
CA PRO A 107 -2.99 -4.82 -2.88
C PRO A 107 -3.15 -6.00 -3.84
N VAL A 108 -4.40 -6.44 -3.98
CA VAL A 108 -4.80 -7.46 -4.95
C VAL A 108 -5.27 -6.76 -6.23
N ARG A 109 -4.84 -7.25 -7.38
CA ARG A 109 -5.28 -6.80 -8.70
C ARG A 109 -5.90 -7.97 -9.45
N PHE A 110 -7.08 -7.75 -9.99
CA PHE A 110 -7.76 -8.71 -10.84
C PHE A 110 -7.46 -8.40 -12.29
N GLU A 111 -7.13 -9.43 -13.07
CA GLU A 111 -6.91 -9.34 -14.50
C GLU A 111 -7.92 -10.22 -15.25
N ASN A 112 -8.14 -9.89 -16.52
CA ASN A 112 -9.06 -10.63 -17.40
C ASN A 112 -10.53 -10.64 -16.94
N GLU A 113 -10.99 -9.61 -16.26
CA GLU A 113 -12.40 -9.48 -15.83
C GLU A 113 -13.37 -9.58 -17.03
N THR A 114 -13.05 -8.94 -18.17
CA THR A 114 -13.90 -8.93 -19.38
C THR A 114 -13.97 -10.29 -20.07
N THR A 115 -12.99 -11.15 -19.88
CA THR A 115 -12.94 -12.49 -20.49
C THR A 115 -13.47 -13.57 -19.56
N CYS A 116 -13.70 -13.27 -18.29
CA CYS A 116 -14.17 -14.17 -17.26
C CYS A 116 -15.54 -14.79 -17.63
N PRO A 117 -15.66 -16.14 -17.67
CA PRO A 117 -16.94 -16.81 -17.99
C PRO A 117 -18.04 -16.49 -16.99
N GLY A 118 -17.70 -16.43 -15.69
CA GLY A 118 -18.66 -16.12 -14.64
C GLY A 118 -19.25 -14.71 -14.79
N ILE A 119 -18.46 -13.73 -15.18
CA ILE A 119 -18.94 -12.34 -15.41
C ILE A 119 -19.75 -12.25 -16.70
N LYS A 120 -19.34 -12.94 -17.78
CA LYS A 120 -20.08 -13.00 -19.04
C LYS A 120 -21.49 -13.59 -18.89
N LEU A 121 -21.67 -14.50 -17.97
CA LEU A 121 -22.96 -15.10 -17.63
C LEU A 121 -23.83 -14.21 -16.70
N GLY A 122 -23.42 -12.96 -16.45
CA GLY A 122 -24.17 -12.02 -15.61
C GLY A 122 -23.74 -12.05 -14.12
N GLY A 123 -22.64 -12.70 -13.79
CA GLY A 123 -22.06 -12.65 -12.44
C GLY A 123 -21.38 -11.32 -12.15
N VAL A 124 -21.33 -10.94 -10.88
CA VAL A 124 -20.62 -9.77 -10.38
C VAL A 124 -19.47 -10.21 -9.48
N LEU A 125 -18.30 -9.62 -9.73
CA LEU A 125 -17.13 -9.81 -8.86
C LEU A 125 -17.33 -9.06 -7.55
N ASN A 126 -17.50 -9.82 -6.46
CA ASN A 126 -17.54 -9.29 -5.11
C ASN A 126 -16.16 -9.44 -4.46
N VAL A 127 -15.47 -8.33 -4.23
CA VAL A 127 -14.15 -8.29 -3.60
C VAL A 127 -14.31 -8.09 -2.10
N VAL A 128 -13.97 -9.11 -1.32
CA VAL A 128 -14.03 -9.10 0.14
C VAL A 128 -12.77 -8.45 0.71
N HIS A 129 -11.59 -8.87 0.24
CA HIS A 129 -10.31 -8.32 0.66
C HIS A 129 -9.58 -7.69 -0.53
N ARG A 130 -9.27 -6.41 -0.40
CA ARG A 130 -8.54 -5.65 -1.44
C ARG A 130 -7.03 -5.65 -1.23
N THR A 131 -6.59 -6.02 -0.03
CA THR A 131 -5.19 -6.15 0.38
C THR A 131 -5.00 -7.46 1.11
N LEU A 132 -3.81 -8.03 1.00
CA LEU A 132 -3.40 -9.23 1.71
C LEU A 132 -2.14 -8.93 2.50
N GLU A 133 -2.16 -9.28 3.77
CA GLU A 133 -1.00 -9.16 4.64
C GLU A 133 0.03 -10.25 4.29
N ALA A 134 1.21 -9.82 3.85
CA ALA A 134 2.26 -10.73 3.44
C ALA A 134 3.61 -10.36 4.06
N LYS A 135 4.38 -11.39 4.42
CA LYS A 135 5.77 -11.28 4.85
C LYS A 135 6.67 -11.36 3.64
N CYS A 136 7.49 -10.35 3.43
CA CYS A 136 8.42 -10.28 2.32
C CYS A 136 9.75 -9.67 2.75
N LYS A 137 10.82 -10.01 2.01
CA LYS A 137 12.09 -9.31 2.15
C LYS A 137 12.02 -7.93 1.50
N ALA A 138 12.72 -6.96 2.07
CA ALA A 138 12.75 -5.59 1.56
C ALA A 138 13.07 -5.49 0.05
N ASP A 139 13.90 -6.40 -0.47
CA ASP A 139 14.28 -6.38 -1.89
C ASP A 139 13.27 -7.08 -2.82
N ASN A 140 12.29 -7.85 -2.29
CA ASN A 140 11.32 -8.64 -3.05
C ASN A 140 9.88 -8.24 -2.76
N ILE A 141 9.60 -6.96 -2.60
CA ILE A 141 8.24 -6.47 -2.37
C ILE A 141 7.49 -6.41 -3.71
N PRO A 142 6.43 -7.20 -3.92
CA PRO A 142 5.63 -7.11 -5.14
C PRO A 142 4.74 -5.86 -5.11
N GLU A 143 4.47 -5.28 -6.28
CA GLU A 143 3.57 -4.11 -6.39
C GLU A 143 2.11 -4.48 -6.10
N ALA A 144 1.70 -5.68 -6.49
CA ALA A 144 0.37 -6.22 -6.26
C ALA A 144 0.38 -7.74 -6.43
N PHE A 145 -0.56 -8.44 -5.81
CA PHE A 145 -0.89 -9.82 -6.15
C PHE A 145 -1.85 -9.81 -7.33
N VAL A 146 -1.49 -10.50 -8.39
CA VAL A 146 -2.31 -10.59 -9.62
C VAL A 146 -3.12 -11.88 -9.57
N ILE A 147 -4.44 -11.73 -9.72
CA ILE A 147 -5.39 -12.85 -9.80
C ILE A 147 -5.98 -12.84 -11.20
N ASP A 148 -5.74 -13.93 -11.94
CA ASP A 148 -6.32 -14.13 -13.27
C ASP A 148 -7.73 -14.72 -13.18
N LEU A 149 -8.71 -14.00 -13.71
CA LEU A 149 -10.11 -14.40 -13.71
C LEU A 149 -10.53 -15.15 -15.01
N ALA A 150 -9.61 -15.40 -15.95
CA ALA A 150 -9.95 -15.94 -17.28
C ALA A 150 -10.66 -17.31 -17.23
N LYS A 151 -10.48 -18.08 -16.16
CA LYS A 151 -11.05 -19.43 -16.00
C LYS A 151 -12.02 -19.55 -14.81
N VAL A 152 -12.39 -18.45 -14.20
CA VAL A 152 -13.23 -18.46 -12.99
C VAL A 152 -14.71 -18.47 -13.39
N GLU A 153 -15.46 -19.45 -12.86
CA GLU A 153 -16.88 -19.63 -13.11
C GLU A 153 -17.74 -18.90 -12.07
N MET A 154 -19.02 -18.76 -12.39
CA MET A 154 -20.02 -18.20 -11.46
C MET A 154 -20.16 -19.11 -10.21
N GLY A 155 -20.23 -18.50 -9.02
CA GLY A 155 -20.28 -19.23 -7.75
C GLY A 155 -18.92 -19.64 -7.21
N THR A 156 -17.82 -19.39 -7.91
CA THR A 156 -16.48 -19.73 -7.43
C THR A 156 -15.99 -18.70 -6.42
N SER A 157 -15.43 -19.20 -5.30
CA SER A 157 -14.73 -18.41 -4.29
C SER A 157 -13.22 -18.52 -4.51
N ILE A 158 -12.54 -17.39 -4.58
CA ILE A 158 -11.09 -17.30 -4.69
C ILE A 158 -10.54 -17.11 -3.28
N THR A 159 -9.76 -18.07 -2.81
CA THR A 159 -9.17 -18.06 -1.47
C THR A 159 -7.73 -17.51 -1.49
N ALA A 160 -7.23 -17.09 -0.33
CA ALA A 160 -5.91 -16.51 -0.20
C ALA A 160 -4.79 -17.49 -0.60
N PHE A 161 -4.95 -18.80 -0.31
CA PHE A 161 -3.96 -19.81 -0.69
C PHE A 161 -3.99 -20.21 -2.18
N SER A 162 -5.06 -19.89 -2.89
CA SER A 162 -5.14 -20.14 -4.34
C SER A 162 -4.34 -19.13 -5.18
N ILE A 163 -3.84 -18.07 -4.56
CA ILE A 163 -3.11 -16.99 -5.25
C ILE A 163 -1.65 -17.39 -5.45
N GLN A 164 -1.15 -17.24 -6.66
CA GLN A 164 0.25 -17.46 -6.97
C GLN A 164 1.12 -16.37 -6.33
N MET A 165 1.97 -16.77 -5.39
CA MET A 165 2.88 -15.86 -4.73
C MET A 165 4.25 -15.84 -5.43
N PRO A 166 4.85 -14.64 -5.57
CA PRO A 166 6.21 -14.54 -6.07
C PRO A 166 7.22 -15.12 -5.08
N GLU A 167 8.41 -15.46 -5.57
CA GLU A 167 9.48 -16.02 -4.76
C GLU A 167 9.86 -15.10 -3.58
N GLY A 168 9.95 -15.69 -2.39
CA GLY A 168 10.34 -14.97 -1.18
C GLY A 168 9.22 -14.18 -0.49
N VAL A 169 7.97 -14.33 -0.95
CA VAL A 169 6.79 -13.74 -0.32
C VAL A 169 5.94 -14.85 0.30
N ARG A 170 5.48 -14.64 1.53
CA ARG A 170 4.60 -15.57 2.26
C ARG A 170 3.44 -14.81 2.86
N LEU A 171 2.25 -15.39 2.88
CA LEU A 171 1.14 -14.81 3.65
C LEU A 171 1.52 -14.73 5.13
N ALA A 172 1.12 -13.65 5.77
CA ALA A 172 1.28 -13.49 7.21
C ALA A 172 0.29 -14.38 7.98
N THR A 173 -0.90 -14.60 7.41
CA THR A 173 -1.98 -15.39 7.99
C THR A 173 -1.83 -16.87 7.65
N THR A 174 -2.12 -17.72 8.62
CA THR A 174 -2.14 -19.19 8.47
C THR A 174 -3.52 -19.73 8.14
N GLU A 175 -4.56 -18.92 8.24
CA GLU A 175 -5.94 -19.29 7.94
C GLU A 175 -6.26 -18.95 6.47
N ASP A 176 -6.98 -19.90 5.81
CA ASP A 176 -7.48 -19.64 4.46
C ASP A 176 -8.78 -18.84 4.55
N PHE A 177 -8.84 -17.74 3.84
CA PHE A 177 -10.01 -16.88 3.79
C PHE A 177 -10.34 -16.49 2.35
N THR A 178 -11.60 -16.15 2.11
CA THR A 178 -12.05 -15.76 0.79
C THR A 178 -11.63 -14.33 0.47
N VAL A 179 -10.92 -14.15 -0.63
CA VAL A 179 -10.46 -12.85 -1.14
C VAL A 179 -11.50 -12.22 -2.05
N ALA A 180 -12.07 -12.99 -2.96
CA ALA A 180 -13.13 -12.55 -3.85
C ALA A 180 -14.05 -13.70 -4.23
N THR A 181 -15.29 -13.37 -4.61
CA THR A 181 -16.28 -14.33 -5.10
C THR A 181 -16.98 -13.78 -6.34
N ILE A 182 -17.34 -14.66 -7.27
CA ILE A 182 -18.24 -14.29 -8.38
C ILE A 182 -19.65 -14.75 -8.01
N VAL A 183 -20.51 -13.81 -7.69
CA VAL A 183 -21.90 -14.07 -7.31
C VAL A 183 -22.84 -13.77 -8.48
N ALA A 184 -23.90 -14.58 -8.60
CA ALA A 184 -24.97 -14.28 -9.53
C ALA A 184 -25.68 -12.99 -9.08
N THR A 185 -25.87 -12.04 -9.98
CA THR A 185 -26.88 -11.00 -9.74
C THR A 185 -28.23 -11.67 -9.72
N GLY A 186 -28.88 -11.68 -8.55
CA GLY A 186 -30.24 -12.20 -8.43
C GLY A 186 -31.19 -11.38 -9.29
N GLY A 187 -31.29 -11.75 -10.56
CA GLY A 187 -32.46 -11.48 -11.38
C GLY A 187 -33.50 -12.49 -10.93
N SER A 188 -34.54 -12.03 -10.26
CA SER A 188 -35.76 -12.77 -10.02
C SER A 188 -36.13 -13.56 -11.29
N ALA A 189 -35.97 -14.88 -11.23
CA ALA A 189 -36.71 -15.75 -12.09
C ALA A 189 -38.13 -15.77 -11.52
N GLU A 190 -39.04 -15.00 -12.09
CA GLU A 190 -40.44 -15.30 -12.20
C GLU A 190 -40.69 -15.99 -13.53
#